data_7a69137157b8765fc0a9af5520d8799a
#
_entry.id   7a69137157b8765fc0a9af5520d8799a
#
_cell.length_a   1.000
_cell.length_b   1.000
_cell.length_c   1.000
_cell.angle_alpha   90.00
_cell.angle_beta   90.00
_cell.angle_gamma   90.00
#
_symmetry.space_group_name_H-M   'P 1'
#
loop_
_entity.id
_entity.type
_entity.pdbx_description
1 polymer ?
#
loop_
_entity_poly.entity_id
_entity_poly.type
_entity_poly.pdbx_seq_one_letter_code
_entity_poly.pdbx_strand_id
1 'polypeptide(L)'
;MFSCFYNTLSNISWRKERDSNPRTDCSVTRVPGVPVQPLLHPSLLIIIPQLYCPLWLHLLMFILYNKSKMKETIPPRIRLVNVTKKFGFGDAEIRALDNVDLTVKKGEFIAIMGPSGCGKTTLLNTLGLLDQPSEGEYYLDDVAVDNLSSRRRAKIRSKHIGFVFQNFNLIPRLTVIENVALPLTYKGLGKVKRLQEASRILKTFHLGQREYYMPHQLSGGQVQRVAIARALVNSPSIILADEPTGNLDSKSSHLIMEELSDLHRRGNTIIMVTHNPELTHYASRVITMLDGKIDTDEHKEKRKFTKKLIVDNEKEEKPKKQKSSKKSRAKKS
;
A
#
# COMPACT_ATOMS: atom_id res chain seq x y z
N MET A 1 -19.58 46.94 4.17
CA MET A 1 -20.18 46.29 5.35
C MET A 1 -19.82 44.80 5.50
N PHE A 2 -18.69 44.39 4.91
CA PHE A 2 -18.21 42.98 4.92
C PHE A 2 -16.86 42.78 5.61
N SER A 3 -16.33 43.83 6.26
CA SER A 3 -15.01 43.78 6.90
C SER A 3 -15.00 43.51 8.41
N CYS A 4 -16.17 43.38 9.07
CA CYS A 4 -16.26 43.22 10.53
C CYS A 4 -16.53 41.81 11.04
N PHE A 5 -16.76 40.83 10.15
CA PHE A 5 -17.12 39.46 10.60
C PHE A 5 -15.96 38.44 10.62
N TYR A 6 -14.75 38.84 10.14
CA TYR A 6 -13.60 37.95 10.11
C TYR A 6 -12.71 37.98 11.37
N ASN A 7 -12.92 38.91 12.28
CA ASN A 7 -12.05 39.10 13.46
C ASN A 7 -12.55 38.53 14.78
N THR A 8 -13.70 37.80 14.79
CA THR A 8 -14.25 37.28 16.05
C THR A 8 -14.07 35.81 16.32
N LEU A 9 -13.42 35.03 15.39
CA LEU A 9 -13.21 33.60 15.57
C LEU A 9 -11.74 33.19 15.80
N SER A 10 -10.80 34.13 15.91
CA SER A 10 -9.37 33.82 16.10
C SER A 10 -8.90 33.84 17.57
N ASN A 11 -9.77 33.98 18.57
CA ASN A 11 -9.39 34.09 19.97
C ASN A 11 -10.06 33.03 20.88
N ILE A 12 -10.10 31.75 20.47
CA ILE A 12 -10.33 30.65 21.40
C ILE A 12 -9.01 29.91 21.60
N SER A 13 -8.24 30.43 22.55
CA SER A 13 -7.03 29.79 23.08
C SER A 13 -7.46 28.64 24.00
N TRP A 14 -7.24 27.39 23.60
CA TRP A 14 -7.31 26.25 24.49
C TRP A 14 -6.05 26.18 25.36
N ARG A 15 -6.13 26.64 26.61
CA ARG A 15 -5.14 26.30 27.65
C ARG A 15 -5.28 24.82 27.99
N LYS A 16 -4.23 24.05 27.76
CA LYS A 16 -4.02 22.73 28.36
C LYS A 16 -3.62 22.94 29.82
N GLU A 17 -4.53 22.75 30.75
CA GLU A 17 -4.17 22.43 32.13
C GLU A 17 -3.89 20.92 32.24
N ARG A 18 -2.70 20.62 32.74
CA ARG A 18 -2.29 19.29 33.19
C ARG A 18 -2.75 19.16 34.62
N ASP A 19 -3.69 18.27 34.90
CA ASP A 19 -3.86 17.77 36.28
C ASP A 19 -3.89 16.23 36.25
N SER A 20 -3.01 15.72 37.05
CA SER A 20 -2.84 14.35 37.44
C SER A 20 -3.72 14.05 38.66
N ASN A 21 -4.63 13.08 38.61
CA ASN A 21 -4.77 11.96 39.52
C ASN A 21 -6.18 11.31 39.50
N PRO A 22 -6.31 10.08 40.00
CA PRO A 22 -7.35 9.18 39.57
C PRO A 22 -8.46 8.96 40.63
N ARG A 23 -9.54 8.34 40.14
CA ARG A 23 -10.63 7.74 40.94
C ARG A 23 -11.54 8.66 41.74
N THR A 24 -12.77 8.82 41.25
CA THR A 24 -13.96 8.76 42.09
C THR A 24 -15.17 8.32 41.27
N ASP A 25 -15.75 7.22 41.69
CA ASP A 25 -17.08 6.74 41.33
C ASP A 25 -18.12 7.85 41.66
N CYS A 26 -18.91 8.25 40.66
CA CYS A 26 -20.12 9.02 40.89
C CYS A 26 -21.34 8.07 40.82
N SER A 27 -21.67 7.48 41.93
CA SER A 27 -22.98 6.91 42.17
C SER A 27 -24.04 8.04 42.29
N VAL A 28 -24.96 8.08 41.32
CA VAL A 28 -26.11 8.97 41.35
C VAL A 28 -27.12 8.43 42.34
N THR A 29 -27.18 9.00 43.57
CA THR A 29 -28.24 8.79 44.51
C THR A 29 -29.53 9.48 44.04
N ARG A 30 -30.55 8.70 43.70
CA ARG A 30 -31.90 9.21 43.45
C ARG A 30 -32.52 9.72 44.76
N VAL A 31 -32.93 10.97 44.77
CA VAL A 31 -33.82 11.52 45.79
C VAL A 31 -35.27 11.25 45.39
N PRO A 32 -36.10 10.58 46.22
CA PRO A 32 -37.50 10.30 45.89
C PRO A 32 -38.35 11.52 46.25
N GLY A 33 -39.21 11.96 45.33
CA GLY A 33 -40.34 12.78 45.66
C GLY A 33 -40.52 14.14 44.96
N VAL A 34 -39.97 14.37 43.77
CA VAL A 34 -40.33 15.57 42.99
C VAL A 34 -40.95 15.16 41.65
N PRO A 35 -42.23 15.51 41.38
CA PRO A 35 -42.84 15.23 40.08
C PRO A 35 -42.28 16.19 39.03
N VAL A 36 -41.64 15.64 37.99
CA VAL A 36 -41.21 16.38 36.80
C VAL A 36 -42.45 16.66 35.95
N GLN A 37 -42.93 17.88 35.98
CA GLN A 37 -43.90 18.35 34.98
C GLN A 37 -43.18 18.64 33.66
N PRO A 38 -43.72 18.26 32.50
CA PRO A 38 -43.18 18.63 31.22
C PRO A 38 -43.59 20.07 30.89
N LEU A 39 -42.66 20.99 31.02
CA LEU A 39 -42.78 22.37 30.53
C LEU A 39 -42.52 22.42 29.00
N LEU A 40 -43.50 22.01 28.24
CA LEU A 40 -43.60 22.37 26.82
C LEU A 40 -45.03 22.81 26.54
N HIS A 41 -45.24 24.13 26.62
CA HIS A 41 -46.51 24.78 26.30
C HIS A 41 -46.74 24.61 24.76
N PRO A 42 -47.92 24.20 24.29
CA PRO A 42 -48.20 23.97 22.84
C PRO A 42 -48.12 25.23 21.99
N SER A 43 -47.99 26.42 22.58
CA SER A 43 -47.97 27.70 21.89
C SER A 43 -46.62 28.07 21.21
N LEU A 44 -45.54 27.31 21.45
CA LEU A 44 -44.23 27.57 20.84
C LEU A 44 -44.03 26.88 19.48
N LEU A 45 -44.99 26.06 19.02
CA LEU A 45 -44.93 25.34 17.74
C LEU A 45 -45.51 26.13 16.56
N ILE A 46 -46.01 27.34 16.75
CA ILE A 46 -46.68 28.14 15.71
C ILE A 46 -45.83 29.31 15.16
N ILE A 47 -44.62 29.55 15.72
CA ILE A 47 -43.82 30.74 15.29
C ILE A 47 -42.67 30.37 14.33
N ILE A 48 -42.48 29.09 13.97
CA ILE A 48 -41.35 28.67 13.06
C ILE A 48 -41.66 28.75 11.56
N PRO A 49 -42.88 28.95 11.01
CA PRO A 49 -43.09 29.00 9.57
C PRO A 49 -42.78 30.32 8.86
N GLN A 50 -42.41 31.41 9.53
CA GLN A 50 -42.24 32.71 8.87
C GLN A 50 -40.83 33.25 8.71
N LEU A 51 -39.79 32.43 9.01
CA LEU A 51 -38.39 32.80 8.79
C LEU A 51 -37.71 31.91 7.72
N TYR A 52 -38.48 31.47 6.72
CA TYR A 52 -37.87 30.95 5.48
C TYR A 52 -37.39 32.14 4.65
N CYS A 53 -36.28 32.76 5.06
CA CYS A 53 -35.60 33.71 4.22
C CYS A 53 -35.06 32.97 2.98
N PRO A 54 -35.47 33.34 1.73
CA PRO A 54 -34.96 32.69 0.53
C PRO A 54 -33.45 32.72 0.40
N LEU A 55 -32.77 33.59 1.14
CA LEU A 55 -31.32 33.65 1.26
C LEU A 55 -30.70 32.38 1.92
N TRP A 56 -31.38 31.74 2.88
CA TRP A 56 -30.90 30.51 3.50
C TRP A 56 -30.99 29.33 2.54
N LEU A 57 -32.05 29.25 1.75
CA LEU A 57 -32.19 28.22 0.73
C LEU A 57 -31.16 28.39 -0.39
N HIS A 58 -30.88 29.62 -0.79
CA HIS A 58 -29.82 29.94 -1.74
C HIS A 58 -28.41 29.62 -1.19
N LEU A 59 -28.18 29.93 0.08
CA LEU A 59 -26.92 29.58 0.74
C LEU A 59 -26.74 28.06 0.87
N LEU A 60 -27.80 27.35 1.25
CA LEU A 60 -27.78 25.88 1.34
C LEU A 60 -27.57 25.25 -0.06
N MET A 61 -28.27 25.73 -1.08
CA MET A 61 -28.08 25.29 -2.46
C MET A 61 -26.69 25.64 -2.99
N PHE A 62 -26.14 26.80 -2.64
CA PHE A 62 -24.78 27.20 -3.00
C PHE A 62 -23.73 26.32 -2.28
N ILE A 63 -23.95 25.98 -1.01
CA ILE A 63 -23.09 25.05 -0.27
C ILE A 63 -23.20 23.63 -0.85
N LEU A 64 -24.40 23.14 -1.13
CA LEU A 64 -24.63 21.83 -1.75
C LEU A 64 -24.10 21.79 -3.18
N TYR A 65 -24.28 22.86 -3.97
CA TYR A 65 -23.72 22.98 -5.32
C TYR A 65 -22.18 22.98 -5.31
N ASN A 66 -21.57 23.73 -4.40
CA ASN A 66 -20.11 23.72 -4.24
C ASN A 66 -19.60 22.39 -3.67
N LYS A 67 -20.34 21.73 -2.76
CA LYS A 67 -20.02 20.40 -2.27
C LYS A 67 -20.11 19.32 -3.37
N SER A 68 -21.02 19.47 -4.32
CA SER A 68 -21.10 18.55 -5.47
C SER A 68 -20.01 18.81 -6.52
N LYS A 69 -19.47 20.04 -6.60
CA LYS A 69 -18.30 20.38 -7.44
C LYS A 69 -16.97 20.10 -6.78
N MET A 70 -16.88 20.12 -5.45
CA MET A 70 -15.76 19.59 -4.72
C MET A 70 -15.90 18.05 -4.69
N LYS A 71 -15.64 17.38 -5.82
CA LYS A 71 -15.10 16.02 -5.74
C LYS A 71 -13.89 16.17 -4.84
N GLU A 72 -13.95 15.62 -3.63
CA GLU A 72 -12.77 15.42 -2.80
C GLU A 72 -11.81 14.61 -3.67
N THR A 73 -10.91 15.29 -4.36
CA THR A 73 -9.82 14.65 -5.09
C THR A 73 -8.90 14.16 -3.99
N ILE A 74 -9.09 12.87 -3.63
CA ILE A 74 -8.16 12.20 -2.72
C ILE A 74 -6.75 12.49 -3.25
N PRO A 75 -5.87 13.13 -2.47
CA PRO A 75 -4.57 13.50 -2.95
C PRO A 75 -3.83 12.25 -3.46
N PRO A 76 -3.08 12.37 -4.56
CA PRO A 76 -2.35 11.24 -5.11
C PRO A 76 -1.35 10.73 -4.08
N ARG A 77 -1.02 9.43 -4.16
CA ARG A 77 0.04 8.83 -3.36
C ARG A 77 1.41 9.30 -3.80
N ILE A 78 1.60 9.36 -5.12
CA ILE A 78 2.84 9.78 -5.77
C ILE A 78 2.49 10.75 -6.89
N ARG A 79 3.30 11.81 -7.02
CA ARG A 79 3.26 12.72 -8.16
C ARG A 79 4.69 13.08 -8.55
N LEU A 80 5.07 12.72 -9.76
CA LEU A 80 6.27 13.16 -10.43
C LEU A 80 5.91 14.24 -11.44
N VAL A 81 6.71 15.31 -11.52
CA VAL A 81 6.53 16.40 -12.49
C VAL A 81 7.87 16.65 -13.18
N ASN A 82 7.92 16.40 -14.48
CA ASN A 82 9.08 16.57 -15.35
C ASN A 82 10.38 15.95 -14.77
N VAL A 83 10.25 14.74 -14.17
CA VAL A 83 11.39 14.09 -13.52
C VAL A 83 12.38 13.57 -14.52
N THR A 84 13.62 14.04 -14.42
CA THR A 84 14.78 13.58 -15.21
C THR A 84 15.84 12.99 -14.30
N LYS A 85 16.42 11.84 -14.71
CA LYS A 85 17.56 11.24 -14.03
C LYS A 85 18.70 11.02 -14.99
N LYS A 86 19.83 11.63 -14.67
CA LYS A 86 21.07 11.59 -15.45
C LYS A 86 22.13 10.80 -14.70
N PHE A 87 22.93 10.04 -15.43
CA PHE A 87 24.12 9.34 -14.95
C PHE A 87 25.30 9.69 -15.83
N GLY A 88 26.51 9.70 -15.27
CA GLY A 88 27.73 10.09 -15.98
C GLY A 88 28.01 11.57 -15.86
N PHE A 89 29.05 12.02 -16.56
CA PHE A 89 29.51 13.42 -16.58
C PHE A 89 29.94 13.80 -18.00
N GLY A 90 29.74 15.07 -18.38
CA GLY A 90 30.13 15.60 -19.67
C GLY A 90 29.53 14.84 -20.85
N ASP A 91 30.35 14.54 -21.85
CA ASP A 91 29.90 13.86 -23.09
C ASP A 91 29.40 12.40 -22.87
N ALA A 92 29.66 11.83 -21.70
CA ALA A 92 29.18 10.49 -21.34
C ALA A 92 27.88 10.53 -20.48
N GLU A 93 27.17 11.66 -20.45
CA GLU A 93 25.89 11.78 -19.75
C GLU A 93 24.80 10.94 -20.44
N ILE A 94 24.20 10.01 -19.70
CA ILE A 94 23.07 9.19 -20.14
C ILE A 94 21.81 9.60 -19.34
N ARG A 95 20.74 9.95 -20.06
CA ARG A 95 19.42 10.20 -19.46
C ARG A 95 18.68 8.90 -19.30
N ALA A 96 18.68 8.33 -18.09
CA ALA A 96 17.95 7.11 -17.76
C ALA A 96 16.46 7.37 -17.54
N LEU A 97 16.08 8.58 -17.13
CA LEU A 97 14.71 9.11 -17.15
C LEU A 97 14.75 10.49 -17.83
N ASP A 98 13.80 10.76 -18.69
CA ASP A 98 13.72 12.01 -19.45
C ASP A 98 12.31 12.59 -19.41
N ASN A 99 12.13 13.66 -18.60
CA ASN A 99 10.87 14.39 -18.41
C ASN A 99 9.66 13.47 -18.09
N VAL A 100 9.80 12.62 -17.08
CA VAL A 100 8.75 11.69 -16.67
C VAL A 100 7.71 12.38 -15.80
N ASP A 101 6.46 12.39 -16.28
CA ASP A 101 5.27 12.79 -15.53
C ASP A 101 4.49 11.55 -15.12
N LEU A 102 4.25 11.36 -13.81
CA LEU A 102 3.52 10.21 -13.30
C LEU A 102 2.71 10.59 -12.06
N THR A 103 1.42 10.27 -12.09
CA THR A 103 0.54 10.41 -10.93
C THR A 103 -0.01 9.04 -10.54
N VAL A 104 0.24 8.62 -9.29
CA VAL A 104 -0.25 7.35 -8.73
C VAL A 104 -1.27 7.64 -7.64
N LYS A 105 -2.47 7.11 -7.76
CA LYS A 105 -3.53 7.23 -6.74
C LYS A 105 -3.32 6.24 -5.61
N LYS A 106 -3.91 6.53 -4.45
CA LYS A 106 -3.91 5.60 -3.31
C LYS A 106 -4.69 4.33 -3.67
N GLY A 107 -4.09 3.17 -3.39
CA GLY A 107 -4.71 1.88 -3.67
C GLY A 107 -4.71 1.49 -5.17
N GLU A 108 -3.87 2.07 -6.02
CA GLU A 108 -3.64 1.58 -7.38
C GLU A 108 -2.68 0.40 -7.39
N PHE A 109 -2.89 -0.53 -8.31
CA PHE A 109 -1.91 -1.53 -8.70
C PHE A 109 -1.43 -1.24 -10.12
N ILE A 110 -0.19 -0.79 -10.25
CA ILE A 110 0.42 -0.40 -11.52
C ILE A 110 1.45 -1.44 -11.93
N ALA A 111 1.42 -1.86 -13.19
CA ALA A 111 2.49 -2.63 -13.83
C ALA A 111 3.26 -1.71 -14.78
N ILE A 112 4.59 -1.63 -14.61
CA ILE A 112 5.50 -0.89 -15.49
C ILE A 112 6.21 -1.90 -16.38
N MET A 113 6.07 -1.71 -17.67
CA MET A 113 6.66 -2.57 -18.70
C MET A 113 7.60 -1.80 -19.63
N GLY A 114 8.37 -2.51 -20.44
CA GLY A 114 9.23 -1.94 -21.46
C GLY A 114 10.49 -2.80 -21.71
N PRO A 115 11.25 -2.52 -22.75
CA PRO A 115 12.47 -3.28 -23.08
C PRO A 115 13.52 -3.13 -21.97
N SER A 116 14.55 -4.00 -22.02
CA SER A 116 15.70 -3.88 -21.11
C SER A 116 16.42 -2.56 -21.35
N GLY A 117 16.85 -1.90 -20.28
CA GLY A 117 17.57 -0.61 -20.38
C GLY A 117 16.68 0.64 -20.52
N CYS A 118 15.37 0.54 -20.72
CA CYS A 118 14.49 1.70 -20.92
C CYS A 118 14.21 2.56 -19.65
N GLY A 119 14.88 2.30 -18.52
CA GLY A 119 14.76 3.13 -17.32
C GLY A 119 13.82 2.64 -16.23
N LYS A 120 13.18 1.46 -16.34
CA LYS A 120 12.21 0.93 -15.35
C LYS A 120 12.76 0.84 -13.93
N THR A 121 13.92 0.21 -13.77
CA THR A 121 14.58 0.08 -12.45
C THR A 121 15.00 1.44 -11.91
N THR A 122 15.45 2.36 -12.77
CA THR A 122 15.77 3.74 -12.39
C THR A 122 14.52 4.47 -11.88
N LEU A 123 13.37 4.31 -12.58
CA LEU A 123 12.11 4.88 -12.12
C LEU A 123 11.71 4.27 -10.77
N LEU A 124 11.80 2.94 -10.62
CA LEU A 124 11.47 2.26 -9.36
C LEU A 124 12.37 2.73 -8.21
N ASN A 125 13.68 2.91 -8.45
CA ASN A 125 14.62 3.42 -7.47
C ASN A 125 14.32 4.88 -7.06
N THR A 126 13.95 5.71 -8.04
CA THR A 126 13.53 7.10 -7.79
C THR A 126 12.26 7.13 -6.95
N LEU A 127 11.22 6.38 -7.34
CA LEU A 127 9.98 6.22 -6.58
C LEU A 127 10.25 5.68 -5.16
N GLY A 128 11.23 4.81 -5.05
CA GLY A 128 11.68 4.20 -3.80
C GLY A 128 12.54 5.08 -2.91
N LEU A 129 12.85 6.30 -3.33
CA LEU A 129 13.77 7.20 -2.63
C LEU A 129 15.16 6.57 -2.40
N LEU A 130 15.57 5.62 -3.24
CA LEU A 130 16.93 5.09 -3.28
C LEU A 130 17.81 6.06 -4.04
N ASP A 131 17.34 6.54 -5.19
CA ASP A 131 17.96 7.58 -6.00
C ASP A 131 17.19 8.89 -5.91
N GLN A 132 17.89 10.01 -6.11
CA GLN A 132 17.27 11.33 -6.26
C GLN A 132 17.14 11.66 -7.75
N PRO A 133 16.05 12.33 -8.17
CA PRO A 133 15.98 12.90 -9.49
C PRO A 133 17.13 13.92 -9.67
N SER A 134 17.60 14.09 -10.91
CA SER A 134 18.56 15.14 -11.26
C SER A 134 17.85 16.47 -11.48
N GLU A 135 16.62 16.41 -12.02
CA GLU A 135 15.75 17.56 -12.31
C GLU A 135 14.28 17.14 -12.11
N GLY A 136 13.38 18.13 -11.96
CA GLY A 136 11.97 17.92 -11.75
C GLY A 136 11.58 17.80 -10.29
N GLU A 137 10.31 17.53 -10.03
CA GLU A 137 9.72 17.49 -8.69
C GLU A 137 9.13 16.12 -8.36
N TYR A 138 9.33 15.68 -7.12
CA TYR A 138 8.73 14.43 -6.62
C TYR A 138 7.97 14.69 -5.34
N TYR A 139 6.66 14.39 -5.34
CA TYR A 139 5.78 14.49 -4.20
C TYR A 139 5.29 13.10 -3.74
N LEU A 140 5.42 12.83 -2.45
CA LEU A 140 4.89 11.63 -1.78
C LEU A 140 3.85 12.07 -0.75
N ASP A 141 2.59 11.67 -0.91
CA ASP A 141 1.45 12.15 -0.09
C ASP A 141 1.43 13.70 0.02
N ASP A 142 1.60 14.41 -1.11
CA ASP A 142 1.70 15.87 -1.24
C ASP A 142 2.89 16.53 -0.53
N VAL A 143 3.83 15.75 -0.03
CA VAL A 143 5.08 16.27 0.55
C VAL A 143 6.20 16.18 -0.48
N ALA A 144 6.86 17.30 -0.80
CA ALA A 144 8.02 17.32 -1.68
C ALA A 144 9.18 16.52 -1.08
N VAL A 145 9.74 15.57 -1.85
CA VAL A 145 10.78 14.65 -1.40
C VAL A 145 12.02 14.62 -2.30
N ASP A 146 12.05 15.44 -3.34
CA ASP A 146 13.14 15.55 -4.32
C ASP A 146 14.45 16.06 -3.68
N ASN A 147 14.38 17.08 -2.82
CA ASN A 147 15.53 17.75 -2.23
C ASN A 147 15.81 17.39 -0.75
N LEU A 148 15.48 16.17 -0.36
CA LEU A 148 15.70 15.75 1.02
C LEU A 148 17.13 15.25 1.27
N SER A 149 17.67 15.53 2.47
CA SER A 149 18.91 14.90 2.93
C SER A 149 18.78 13.39 3.00
N SER A 150 19.88 12.66 2.81
CA SER A 150 19.91 11.19 2.84
C SER A 150 19.27 10.60 4.10
N ARG A 151 19.46 11.23 5.26
CA ARG A 151 18.86 10.83 6.54
C ARG A 151 17.33 10.95 6.52
N ARG A 152 16.79 12.07 5.99
CA ARG A 152 15.33 12.29 5.86
C ARG A 152 14.72 11.31 4.86
N ARG A 153 15.36 11.10 3.71
CA ARG A 153 14.93 10.11 2.70
C ARG A 153 14.84 8.70 3.31
N ALA A 154 15.89 8.26 4.02
CA ALA A 154 15.91 6.95 4.67
C ALA A 154 14.76 6.79 5.68
N LYS A 155 14.44 7.85 6.44
CA LYS A 155 13.33 7.83 7.41
C LYS A 155 11.97 7.71 6.71
N ILE A 156 11.74 8.47 5.63
CA ILE A 156 10.49 8.41 4.84
C ILE A 156 10.38 7.05 4.16
N ARG A 157 11.44 6.57 3.51
CA ARG A 157 11.49 5.26 2.87
C ARG A 157 11.13 4.15 3.84
N SER A 158 11.76 4.10 5.02
CA SER A 158 11.50 3.06 6.01
C SER A 158 10.07 3.06 6.55
N LYS A 159 9.38 4.20 6.50
CA LYS A 159 7.99 4.34 7.00
C LYS A 159 6.95 4.05 5.93
N HIS A 160 7.19 4.49 4.68
CA HIS A 160 6.16 4.52 3.65
C HIS A 160 6.34 3.50 2.54
N ILE A 161 7.56 2.95 2.36
CA ILE A 161 7.90 2.15 1.20
C ILE A 161 8.41 0.77 1.62
N GLY A 162 7.83 -0.29 1.05
CA GLY A 162 8.31 -1.66 1.11
C GLY A 162 8.87 -2.08 -0.24
N PHE A 163 10.06 -2.71 -0.25
CA PHE A 163 10.69 -3.22 -1.46
C PHE A 163 10.64 -4.74 -1.54
N VAL A 164 10.26 -5.24 -2.71
CA VAL A 164 10.33 -6.64 -3.11
C VAL A 164 11.23 -6.73 -4.33
N PHE A 165 12.36 -7.41 -4.24
CA PHE A 165 13.37 -7.51 -5.29
C PHE A 165 13.33 -8.86 -5.99
N GLN A 166 13.75 -8.92 -7.25
CA GLN A 166 13.90 -10.13 -8.05
C GLN A 166 14.83 -11.15 -7.40
N ASN A 167 15.97 -10.68 -6.88
CA ASN A 167 16.99 -11.53 -6.23
C ASN A 167 16.76 -11.67 -4.71
N PHE A 168 15.52 -11.44 -4.23
CA PHE A 168 15.09 -11.54 -2.84
C PHE A 168 15.86 -10.60 -1.88
N ASN A 169 17.15 -10.40 -2.05
CA ASN A 169 18.05 -9.55 -1.25
C ASN A 169 17.94 -9.84 0.26
N LEU A 170 17.80 -11.11 0.64
CA LEU A 170 17.89 -11.55 2.03
C LEU A 170 19.35 -11.62 2.45
N ILE A 171 19.61 -11.33 3.73
CA ILE A 171 20.95 -11.47 4.31
C ILE A 171 21.18 -12.95 4.63
N PRO A 172 22.13 -13.65 3.98
CA PRO A 172 22.27 -15.10 4.10
C PRO A 172 22.66 -15.58 5.50
N ARG A 173 23.31 -14.71 6.28
CA ARG A 173 23.79 -15.00 7.66
C ARG A 173 22.73 -14.77 8.73
N LEU A 174 21.57 -14.24 8.37
CA LEU A 174 20.45 -14.01 9.28
C LEU A 174 19.37 -15.06 9.03
N THR A 175 18.72 -15.48 10.11
CA THR A 175 17.53 -16.31 10.02
C THR A 175 16.38 -15.58 9.33
N VAL A 176 15.33 -16.31 8.95
CA VAL A 176 14.12 -15.77 8.33
C VAL A 176 13.50 -14.66 9.20
N ILE A 177 13.33 -14.94 10.50
CA ILE A 177 12.73 -13.95 11.41
C ILE A 177 13.62 -12.72 11.59
N GLU A 178 14.94 -12.88 11.60
CA GLU A 178 15.87 -11.75 11.70
C GLU A 178 15.88 -10.89 10.44
N ASN A 179 15.81 -11.51 9.26
CA ASN A 179 15.64 -10.79 7.99
C ASN A 179 14.37 -9.93 7.98
N VAL A 180 13.25 -10.49 8.44
CA VAL A 180 11.97 -9.75 8.51
C VAL A 180 11.99 -8.69 9.60
N ALA A 181 12.68 -8.94 10.73
CA ALA A 181 12.80 -7.98 11.83
C ALA A 181 13.73 -6.79 11.53
N LEU A 182 14.61 -6.91 10.53
CA LEU A 182 15.65 -5.93 10.23
C LEU A 182 15.13 -4.50 10.02
N PRO A 183 14.07 -4.26 9.21
CA PRO A 183 13.55 -2.91 9.01
C PRO A 183 13.01 -2.26 10.29
N LEU A 184 12.56 -3.04 11.27
CA LEU A 184 12.08 -2.54 12.55
C LEU A 184 13.21 -1.99 13.45
N THR A 185 14.47 -2.32 13.14
CA THR A 185 15.63 -1.76 13.82
C THR A 185 15.70 -0.25 13.64
N TYR A 186 15.36 0.22 12.43
CA TYR A 186 15.37 1.63 12.10
C TYR A 186 14.19 2.43 12.73
N LYS A 187 13.19 1.71 13.26
CA LYS A 187 12.11 2.29 14.08
C LYS A 187 12.48 2.47 15.55
N GLY A 188 13.66 2.00 15.97
CA GLY A 188 14.08 2.07 17.37
C GLY A 188 13.40 1.06 18.30
N LEU A 189 12.75 0.01 17.77
CA LEU A 189 12.12 -1.03 18.57
C LEU A 189 13.17 -1.95 19.21
N GLY A 190 12.96 -2.33 20.48
CA GLY A 190 13.81 -3.32 21.17
C GLY A 190 13.74 -4.71 20.51
N LYS A 191 14.80 -5.52 20.69
CA LYS A 191 14.98 -6.84 20.02
C LYS A 191 13.76 -7.76 20.17
N VAL A 192 13.22 -7.90 21.38
CA VAL A 192 12.08 -8.79 21.66
C VAL A 192 10.85 -8.36 20.84
N LYS A 193 10.52 -7.07 20.87
CA LYS A 193 9.36 -6.53 20.17
C LYS A 193 9.49 -6.64 18.64
N ARG A 194 10.71 -6.46 18.10
CA ARG A 194 10.96 -6.65 16.67
C ARG A 194 10.72 -8.10 16.23
N LEU A 195 11.21 -9.07 17.01
CA LEU A 195 11.02 -10.49 16.71
C LEU A 195 9.55 -10.91 16.83
N GLN A 196 8.82 -10.38 17.81
CA GLN A 196 7.38 -10.63 17.94
C GLN A 196 6.59 -10.13 16.71
N GLU A 197 6.86 -8.90 16.23
CA GLU A 197 6.21 -8.37 15.03
C GLU A 197 6.61 -9.14 13.76
N ALA A 198 7.88 -9.54 13.64
CA ALA A 198 8.35 -10.36 12.53
C ALA A 198 7.68 -11.74 12.52
N SER A 199 7.56 -12.41 13.67
CA SER A 199 6.85 -13.69 13.82
C SER A 199 5.37 -13.54 13.43
N ARG A 200 4.70 -12.46 13.87
CA ARG A 200 3.32 -12.19 13.51
C ARG A 200 3.12 -12.09 11.99
N ILE A 201 3.99 -11.35 11.31
CA ILE A 201 3.93 -11.23 9.83
C ILE A 201 4.25 -12.58 9.16
N LEU A 202 5.28 -13.31 9.59
CA LEU A 202 5.62 -14.60 9.01
C LEU A 202 4.49 -15.62 9.10
N LYS A 203 3.73 -15.61 10.18
CA LYS A 203 2.53 -16.47 10.33
C LYS A 203 1.46 -16.14 9.27
N THR A 204 1.26 -14.89 8.88
CA THR A 204 0.32 -14.52 7.82
C THR A 204 0.74 -15.02 6.44
N PHE A 205 2.03 -15.30 6.23
CA PHE A 205 2.59 -15.88 5.00
C PHE A 205 2.84 -17.40 5.11
N HIS A 206 2.26 -18.07 6.12
CA HIS A 206 2.42 -19.51 6.37
C HIS A 206 3.87 -19.97 6.57
N LEU A 207 4.71 -19.09 7.13
CA LEU A 207 6.13 -19.34 7.40
C LEU A 207 6.46 -19.45 8.91
N GLY A 208 5.45 -19.51 9.79
CA GLY A 208 5.63 -19.55 11.24
C GLY A 208 6.48 -20.72 11.73
N GLN A 209 6.41 -21.88 11.08
CA GLN A 209 7.25 -23.05 11.44
C GLN A 209 8.69 -22.94 10.93
N ARG A 210 9.02 -21.93 10.11
CA ARG A 210 10.32 -21.74 9.46
C ARG A 210 11.02 -20.46 9.88
N GLU A 211 10.59 -19.86 10.96
CA GLU A 211 11.11 -18.57 11.46
C GLU A 211 12.62 -18.58 11.73
N TYR A 212 13.14 -19.72 12.19
CA TYR A 212 14.55 -19.89 12.55
C TYR A 212 15.39 -20.55 11.45
N TYR A 213 14.80 -20.81 10.27
CA TYR A 213 15.54 -21.33 9.12
C TYR A 213 16.43 -20.24 8.52
N MET A 214 17.53 -20.66 7.89
CA MET A 214 18.36 -19.79 7.07
C MET A 214 17.75 -19.68 5.64
N PRO A 215 17.99 -18.59 4.90
CA PRO A 215 17.44 -18.43 3.55
C PRO A 215 17.73 -19.59 2.60
N HIS A 216 18.92 -20.18 2.66
CA HIS A 216 19.33 -21.31 1.80
C HIS A 216 18.58 -22.63 2.09
N GLN A 217 17.84 -22.73 3.20
CA GLN A 217 17.04 -23.89 3.57
C GLN A 217 15.58 -23.80 3.04
N LEU A 218 15.26 -22.74 2.32
CA LEU A 218 13.93 -22.47 1.81
C LEU A 218 13.86 -22.66 0.28
N SER A 219 12.67 -23.03 -0.24
CA SER A 219 12.41 -22.96 -1.68
C SER A 219 12.35 -21.51 -2.16
N GLY A 220 12.55 -21.27 -3.48
CA GLY A 220 12.52 -19.91 -4.05
C GLY A 220 11.23 -19.14 -3.72
N GLY A 221 10.07 -19.79 -3.84
CA GLY A 221 8.79 -19.17 -3.49
C GLY A 221 8.67 -18.84 -1.98
N GLN A 222 9.27 -19.66 -1.10
CA GLN A 222 9.31 -19.36 0.34
C GLN A 222 10.26 -18.19 0.63
N VAL A 223 11.41 -18.12 -0.02
CA VAL A 223 12.35 -17.00 0.09
C VAL A 223 11.67 -15.70 -0.35
N GLN A 224 10.90 -15.74 -1.45
CA GLN A 224 10.15 -14.55 -1.91
C GLN A 224 9.08 -14.13 -0.92
N ARG A 225 8.35 -15.07 -0.30
CA ARG A 225 7.41 -14.73 0.78
C ARG A 225 8.09 -14.06 1.97
N VAL A 226 9.30 -14.51 2.34
CA VAL A 226 10.11 -13.84 3.37
C VAL A 226 10.45 -12.41 2.94
N ALA A 227 10.83 -12.19 1.69
CA ALA A 227 11.12 -10.85 1.16
C ALA A 227 9.87 -9.94 1.18
N ILE A 228 8.70 -10.47 0.83
CA ILE A 228 7.42 -9.75 0.94
C ILE A 228 7.09 -9.45 2.42
N ALA A 229 7.23 -10.44 3.31
CA ALA A 229 7.01 -10.24 4.75
C ALA A 229 7.93 -9.15 5.32
N ARG A 230 9.21 -9.12 4.91
CA ARG A 230 10.16 -8.05 5.25
C ARG A 230 9.71 -6.68 4.74
N ALA A 231 9.21 -6.62 3.52
CA ALA A 231 8.71 -5.38 2.94
C ALA A 231 7.52 -4.82 3.74
N LEU A 232 6.66 -5.69 4.27
CA LEU A 232 5.41 -5.33 4.94
C LEU A 232 5.53 -5.09 6.45
N VAL A 233 6.60 -5.50 7.08
CA VAL A 233 6.73 -5.47 8.56
C VAL A 233 6.59 -4.07 9.15
N ASN A 234 6.89 -3.03 8.37
CA ASN A 234 6.70 -1.63 8.74
C ASN A 234 5.31 -1.08 8.42
N SER A 235 4.40 -1.90 7.87
CA SER A 235 3.08 -1.47 7.36
C SER A 235 3.20 -0.30 6.37
N PRO A 236 3.96 -0.47 5.28
CA PRO A 236 4.19 0.59 4.31
C PRO A 236 2.89 0.93 3.57
N SER A 237 2.81 2.15 3.05
CA SER A 237 1.69 2.60 2.22
C SER A 237 1.88 2.30 0.73
N ILE A 238 3.12 1.99 0.32
CA ILE A 238 3.51 1.67 -1.06
C ILE A 238 4.39 0.42 -1.05
N ILE A 239 4.14 -0.48 -1.97
CA ILE A 239 4.96 -1.65 -2.25
C ILE A 239 5.55 -1.48 -3.65
N LEU A 240 6.87 -1.47 -3.74
CA LEU A 240 7.62 -1.45 -4.98
C LEU A 240 8.17 -2.84 -5.24
N ALA A 241 7.80 -3.44 -6.35
CA ALA A 241 8.21 -4.80 -6.70
C ALA A 241 8.98 -4.78 -8.03
N ASP A 242 10.26 -5.15 -7.96
CA ASP A 242 11.12 -5.27 -9.14
C ASP A 242 11.18 -6.75 -9.54
N GLU A 243 10.50 -7.10 -10.64
CA GLU A 243 10.40 -8.46 -11.18
C GLU A 243 10.13 -9.53 -10.10
N PRO A 244 9.06 -9.42 -9.31
CA PRO A 244 8.89 -10.20 -8.09
C PRO A 244 8.77 -11.72 -8.31
N THR A 245 8.65 -12.16 -9.56
CA THR A 245 8.50 -13.58 -9.95
C THR A 245 9.59 -14.06 -10.90
N GLY A 246 10.56 -13.20 -11.25
CA GLY A 246 11.55 -13.50 -12.29
C GLY A 246 12.43 -14.74 -12.02
N ASN A 247 12.63 -15.09 -10.76
CA ASN A 247 13.45 -16.25 -10.35
C ASN A 247 12.62 -17.42 -9.80
N LEU A 248 11.33 -17.49 -10.15
CA LEU A 248 10.40 -18.49 -9.61
C LEU A 248 9.84 -19.37 -10.73
N ASP A 249 9.49 -20.60 -10.39
CA ASP A 249 8.65 -21.46 -11.23
C ASP A 249 7.24 -20.88 -11.41
N SER A 250 6.52 -21.32 -12.43
CA SER A 250 5.19 -20.80 -12.80
C SER A 250 4.17 -20.92 -11.65
N LYS A 251 4.19 -22.02 -10.89
CA LYS A 251 3.28 -22.24 -9.77
C LYS A 251 3.57 -21.27 -8.62
N SER A 252 4.82 -21.13 -8.25
CA SER A 252 5.26 -20.17 -7.22
C SER A 252 4.99 -18.72 -7.63
N SER A 253 5.22 -18.39 -8.92
CA SER A 253 4.94 -17.09 -9.49
C SER A 253 3.47 -16.70 -9.34
N HIS A 254 2.54 -17.62 -9.67
CA HIS A 254 1.12 -17.37 -9.52
C HIS A 254 0.72 -17.12 -8.06
N LEU A 255 1.23 -17.93 -7.12
CA LEU A 255 0.96 -17.75 -5.69
C LEU A 255 1.46 -16.39 -5.17
N ILE A 256 2.64 -15.95 -5.59
CA ILE A 256 3.19 -14.63 -5.20
C ILE A 256 2.33 -13.49 -5.76
N MET A 257 1.86 -13.60 -7.01
CA MET A 257 1.00 -12.58 -7.61
C MET A 257 -0.37 -12.52 -6.95
N GLU A 258 -0.92 -13.65 -6.51
CA GLU A 258 -2.15 -13.66 -5.71
C GLU A 258 -1.95 -12.98 -4.34
N GLU A 259 -0.83 -13.24 -3.67
CA GLU A 259 -0.49 -12.55 -2.41
C GLU A 259 -0.37 -11.03 -2.60
N LEU A 260 0.27 -10.56 -3.69
CA LEU A 260 0.32 -9.14 -4.03
C LEU A 260 -1.08 -8.57 -4.33
N SER A 261 -1.92 -9.33 -5.05
CA SER A 261 -3.31 -8.93 -5.30
C SER A 261 -4.14 -8.83 -4.02
N ASP A 262 -3.91 -9.72 -3.06
CA ASP A 262 -4.56 -9.64 -1.73
C ASP A 262 -4.13 -8.39 -0.97
N LEU A 263 -2.87 -8.01 -1.04
CA LEU A 263 -2.37 -6.78 -0.45
C LEU A 263 -2.99 -5.55 -1.11
N HIS A 264 -3.13 -5.56 -2.45
CA HIS A 264 -3.85 -4.50 -3.18
C HIS A 264 -5.32 -4.42 -2.74
N ARG A 265 -6.02 -5.55 -2.61
CA ARG A 265 -7.41 -5.58 -2.11
C ARG A 265 -7.57 -5.01 -0.69
N ARG A 266 -6.53 -5.10 0.13
CA ARG A 266 -6.47 -4.48 1.47
C ARG A 266 -6.13 -2.99 1.45
N GLY A 267 -5.98 -2.38 0.25
CA GLY A 267 -5.77 -0.94 0.06
C GLY A 267 -4.31 -0.50 -0.08
N ASN A 268 -3.36 -1.43 -0.18
CA ASN A 268 -1.97 -1.07 -0.47
C ASN A 268 -1.83 -0.57 -1.92
N THR A 269 -1.02 0.46 -2.11
CA THR A 269 -0.60 0.90 -3.44
C THR A 269 0.57 0.03 -3.88
N ILE A 270 0.48 -0.58 -5.07
CA ILE A 270 1.53 -1.48 -5.59
C ILE A 270 2.02 -0.95 -6.93
N ILE A 271 3.35 -0.87 -7.08
CA ILE A 271 4.00 -0.57 -8.35
C ILE A 271 4.95 -1.72 -8.64
N MET A 272 4.67 -2.45 -9.70
CA MET A 272 5.44 -3.62 -10.12
C MET A 272 6.12 -3.34 -11.46
N VAL A 273 7.41 -3.59 -11.54
CA VAL A 273 8.15 -3.70 -12.80
C VAL A 273 8.15 -5.15 -13.24
N THR A 274 7.82 -5.40 -14.49
CA THR A 274 7.88 -6.75 -15.09
C THR A 274 8.12 -6.67 -16.59
N HIS A 275 8.79 -7.67 -17.12
CA HIS A 275 8.89 -7.89 -18.56
C HIS A 275 7.89 -8.96 -19.05
N ASN A 276 7.17 -9.65 -18.14
CA ASN A 276 6.18 -10.66 -18.50
C ASN A 276 4.78 -10.01 -18.67
N PRO A 277 4.23 -9.99 -19.93
CA PRO A 277 2.91 -9.43 -20.21
C PRO A 277 1.77 -10.14 -19.47
N GLU A 278 1.92 -11.44 -19.18
CA GLU A 278 0.88 -12.21 -18.47
C GLU A 278 0.60 -11.65 -17.06
N LEU A 279 1.62 -11.11 -16.42
CA LEU A 279 1.47 -10.57 -15.07
C LEU A 279 0.70 -9.24 -15.04
N THR A 280 0.55 -8.57 -16.17
CA THR A 280 -0.19 -7.30 -16.24
C THR A 280 -1.68 -7.45 -15.94
N HIS A 281 -2.24 -8.67 -16.00
CA HIS A 281 -3.66 -8.88 -15.70
C HIS A 281 -3.99 -8.66 -14.21
N TYR A 282 -2.99 -8.73 -13.30
CA TYR A 282 -3.15 -8.42 -11.89
C TYR A 282 -3.21 -6.91 -11.62
N ALA A 283 -2.65 -6.09 -12.52
CA ALA A 283 -2.61 -4.65 -12.37
C ALA A 283 -3.90 -3.97 -12.88
N SER A 284 -4.30 -2.88 -12.22
CA SER A 284 -5.41 -2.01 -12.65
C SER A 284 -4.98 -0.98 -13.70
N ARG A 285 -3.68 -0.75 -13.85
CA ARG A 285 -3.09 0.21 -14.78
C ARG A 285 -1.77 -0.33 -15.29
N VAL A 286 -1.51 -0.18 -16.58
CA VAL A 286 -0.28 -0.61 -17.25
C VAL A 286 0.39 0.60 -17.86
N ILE A 287 1.66 0.78 -17.54
CA ILE A 287 2.50 1.85 -18.05
C ILE A 287 3.62 1.20 -18.87
N THR A 288 3.78 1.61 -20.11
CA THR A 288 4.90 1.18 -20.96
C THR A 288 5.95 2.28 -20.99
N MET A 289 7.21 1.91 -20.78
CA MET A 289 8.35 2.83 -20.87
C MET A 289 9.19 2.50 -22.10
N LEU A 290 9.67 3.54 -22.76
CA LEU A 290 10.62 3.49 -23.85
C LEU A 290 11.62 4.62 -23.71
N ASP A 291 12.93 4.34 -23.80
CA ASP A 291 14.03 5.32 -23.81
C ASP A 291 13.94 6.39 -22.71
N GLY A 292 13.65 5.95 -21.48
CA GLY A 292 13.56 6.83 -20.31
C GLY A 292 12.25 7.61 -20.19
N LYS A 293 11.28 7.40 -21.09
CA LYS A 293 9.98 8.11 -21.11
C LYS A 293 8.82 7.14 -20.88
N ILE A 294 7.69 7.69 -20.46
CA ILE A 294 6.42 6.98 -20.50
C ILE A 294 5.87 7.09 -21.93
N ASP A 295 5.71 5.93 -22.58
CA ASP A 295 5.17 5.81 -23.92
C ASP A 295 3.65 5.65 -23.92
N THR A 296 3.14 4.68 -23.12
CA THR A 296 1.70 4.47 -22.95
C THR A 296 1.31 4.38 -21.49
N ASP A 297 0.08 4.77 -21.19
CA ASP A 297 -0.49 4.76 -19.85
C ASP A 297 -1.97 4.35 -19.92
N GLU A 298 -2.23 3.07 -19.70
CA GLU A 298 -3.53 2.46 -19.92
C GLU A 298 -4.18 2.03 -18.61
N HIS A 299 -5.38 2.56 -18.34
CA HIS A 299 -6.24 2.07 -17.26
C HIS A 299 -7.05 0.87 -17.74
N LYS A 300 -6.92 -0.27 -17.07
CA LYS A 300 -7.78 -1.42 -17.32
C LYS A 300 -9.12 -1.19 -16.61
N GLU A 301 -10.23 -1.31 -17.34
CA GLU A 301 -11.55 -1.34 -16.74
C GLU A 301 -11.62 -2.45 -15.69
N LYS A 302 -12.27 -2.17 -14.55
CA LYS A 302 -12.44 -3.13 -13.46
C LYS A 302 -13.16 -4.39 -13.98
N ARG A 303 -12.42 -5.38 -14.43
CA ARG A 303 -12.98 -6.71 -14.67
C ARG A 303 -13.46 -7.26 -13.33
N LYS A 304 -14.76 -7.54 -13.23
CA LYS A 304 -15.31 -8.30 -12.10
C LYS A 304 -14.57 -9.64 -12.10
N PHE A 305 -13.73 -9.86 -11.10
CA PHE A 305 -13.07 -11.15 -10.88
C PHE A 305 -14.15 -12.20 -10.64
N THR A 306 -14.52 -12.92 -11.67
CA THR A 306 -15.39 -14.08 -11.54
C THR A 306 -14.50 -15.22 -11.06
N LYS A 307 -14.84 -15.78 -9.91
CA LYS A 307 -14.24 -16.92 -9.21
C LYS A 307 -14.17 -18.25 -10.01
N LYS A 308 -14.22 -18.17 -11.34
CA LYS A 308 -14.51 -19.32 -12.23
C LYS A 308 -13.27 -20.05 -12.77
N LEU A 309 -12.05 -19.60 -12.48
CA LEU A 309 -10.83 -20.23 -13.01
C LEU A 309 -10.19 -21.27 -12.06
N ILE A 310 -10.73 -21.46 -10.84
CA ILE A 310 -10.16 -22.41 -9.86
C ILE A 310 -10.78 -23.81 -9.94
N VAL A 311 -11.94 -23.96 -10.58
CA VAL A 311 -12.70 -25.23 -10.54
C VAL A 311 -12.29 -26.20 -11.66
N ASP A 312 -11.68 -25.74 -12.74
CA ASP A 312 -11.40 -26.60 -13.90
C ASP A 312 -10.09 -27.40 -13.79
N ASN A 313 -9.16 -27.03 -12.88
CA ASN A 313 -7.89 -27.75 -12.70
C ASN A 313 -7.93 -28.85 -11.62
N GLU A 314 -9.01 -28.98 -10.82
CA GLU A 314 -9.15 -30.07 -9.84
C GLU A 314 -9.75 -31.37 -10.41
N LYS A 315 -10.19 -31.35 -11.68
CA LYS A 315 -10.84 -32.54 -12.29
C LYS A 315 -9.92 -33.47 -13.05
N GLU A 316 -8.65 -33.14 -13.27
CA GLU A 316 -7.75 -33.98 -14.09
C GLU A 316 -6.74 -34.86 -13.33
N GLU A 317 -6.62 -34.79 -12.03
CA GLU A 317 -5.76 -35.71 -11.26
C GLU A 317 -6.57 -36.74 -10.44
N LYS A 318 -7.26 -37.65 -11.12
CA LYS A 318 -7.60 -38.95 -10.51
C LYS A 318 -6.43 -39.91 -10.69
N PRO A 319 -5.85 -40.49 -9.63
CA PRO A 319 -4.74 -41.41 -9.76
C PRO A 319 -5.20 -42.67 -10.52
N LYS A 320 -4.54 -42.98 -11.64
CA LYS A 320 -4.70 -44.25 -12.34
C LYS A 320 -4.35 -45.38 -11.38
N LYS A 321 -5.35 -46.17 -10.98
CA LYS A 321 -5.16 -47.40 -10.22
C LYS A 321 -4.27 -48.35 -11.02
N GLN A 322 -3.06 -48.60 -10.51
CA GLN A 322 -2.23 -49.68 -10.99
C GLN A 322 -2.94 -51.02 -10.83
N LYS A 323 -3.36 -51.63 -11.93
CA LYS A 323 -3.78 -53.03 -11.96
C LYS A 323 -2.57 -53.90 -11.71
N SER A 324 -2.44 -54.46 -10.54
CA SER A 324 -1.51 -55.54 -10.22
C SER A 324 -1.83 -56.74 -11.06
N SER A 325 -0.96 -57.07 -12.01
CA SER A 325 -0.96 -58.35 -12.72
C SER A 325 -0.43 -59.44 -11.79
N LYS A 326 -1.35 -60.18 -11.13
CA LYS A 326 -1.10 -61.53 -10.67
C LYS A 326 -1.15 -62.47 -11.88
N LYS A 327 -0.03 -62.96 -12.33
CA LYS A 327 0.05 -64.16 -13.19
C LYS A 327 1.09 -65.10 -12.63
N SER A 328 0.56 -66.15 -12.03
CA SER A 328 0.91 -67.58 -12.14
C SER A 328 2.39 -67.94 -12.09
N ARG A 329 2.81 -68.43 -10.93
CA ARG A 329 3.79 -69.53 -10.86
C ARG A 329 3.01 -70.78 -10.49
N ALA A 330 2.77 -71.61 -11.50
CA ALA A 330 2.44 -73.02 -11.32
C ALA A 330 3.28 -73.84 -12.30
N LYS A 331 3.96 -74.86 -11.75
CA LYS A 331 4.55 -76.08 -12.40
C LYS A 331 5.83 -75.89 -13.17
N LYS A 332 6.94 -76.38 -12.59
CA LYS A 332 7.50 -77.74 -12.98
C LYS A 332 8.67 -78.07 -12.03
N SER A 333 8.52 -79.27 -11.54
CA SER A 333 9.44 -80.35 -11.17
C SER A 333 10.42 -80.06 -10.04
#